data_e99bbc3058a810a0534947e4a4bd0df8
#
_entry.id   e99bbc3058a810a0534947e4a4bd0df8
#
_cell.length_a   1.000
_cell.length_b   1.000
_cell.length_c   1.000
_cell.angle_alpha   90.00
_cell.angle_beta   90.00
_cell.angle_gamma   90.00
#
_symmetry.space_group_name_H-M   'P 1'
#
loop_
_entity.id
_entity.type
_entity.pdbx_description
1 polymer ?
#
loop_
_entity_poly.entity_id
_entity_poly.type
_entity_poly.pdbx_seq_one_letter_code
_entity_poly.pdbx_strand_id
1 'polypeptide(L)'
;MQSRMMVLMRPGEETQLSKFAGELWHDAYDGLLGGAQVDHMMRTIQSEEAIRRQIEKENYIYFFLFFEGARAGYCALKPEEEKLFLSKLYLSEKFRGRGLGQRALREVADCARRLGLKSVYLTVNKHN
;
A
#
# COMPACT_ATOMS: atom_id res chain seq x y z
N MET A 1 -22.01 -11.57 -5.08
CA MET A 1 -20.73 -11.07 -5.64
C MET A 1 -19.95 -10.33 -4.56
N GLN A 2 -18.72 -10.70 -4.32
CA GLN A 2 -17.93 -10.02 -3.29
C GLN A 2 -17.41 -8.68 -3.81
N SER A 3 -17.52 -7.66 -2.97
CA SER A 3 -16.93 -6.35 -3.26
C SER A 3 -15.41 -6.46 -3.31
N ARG A 4 -14.79 -5.61 -4.12
CA ARG A 4 -13.34 -5.55 -4.14
C ARG A 4 -12.81 -4.99 -2.84
N MET A 5 -11.71 -5.55 -2.40
CA MET A 5 -10.98 -5.06 -1.25
C MET A 5 -10.25 -3.74 -1.58
N MET A 6 -9.70 -3.64 -2.79
CA MET A 6 -8.95 -2.46 -3.23
C MET A 6 -9.89 -1.35 -3.69
N VAL A 7 -9.75 -0.18 -3.07
CA VAL A 7 -10.52 1.01 -3.41
C VAL A 7 -9.55 2.13 -3.73
N LEU A 8 -9.65 2.66 -4.94
CA LEU A 8 -8.74 3.71 -5.41
C LEU A 8 -8.81 4.92 -4.49
N MET A 9 -7.63 5.41 -4.07
CA MET A 9 -7.56 6.66 -3.30
C MET A 9 -7.98 7.82 -4.18
N ARG A 10 -8.82 8.69 -3.64
CA ARG A 10 -9.31 9.87 -4.36
C ARG A 10 -8.39 11.05 -4.11
N PRO A 11 -8.35 12.02 -5.05
CA PRO A 11 -7.63 13.28 -4.81
C PRO A 11 -8.13 13.93 -3.52
N GLY A 12 -7.20 14.38 -2.70
CA GLY A 12 -7.52 14.98 -1.40
C GLY A 12 -7.45 14.01 -0.24
N GLU A 13 -7.38 12.70 -0.50
CA GLU A 13 -7.30 11.70 0.57
C GLU A 13 -5.85 11.40 0.99
N GLU A 14 -4.87 12.11 0.44
CA GLU A 14 -3.45 11.89 0.78
C GLU A 14 -3.18 12.10 2.27
N THR A 15 -3.87 13.06 2.88
CA THR A 15 -3.73 13.32 4.32
C THR A 15 -4.17 12.11 5.14
N GLN A 16 -5.35 11.56 4.79
CA GLN A 16 -5.89 10.39 5.48
C GLN A 16 -4.99 9.17 5.29
N LEU A 17 -4.50 8.96 4.07
CA LEU A 17 -3.64 7.83 3.79
C LEU A 17 -2.31 7.97 4.51
N SER A 18 -1.72 9.15 4.53
CA SER A 18 -0.46 9.38 5.24
C SER A 18 -0.59 9.09 6.73
N LYS A 19 -1.67 9.54 7.34
CA LYS A 19 -1.91 9.28 8.77
C LYS A 19 -2.07 7.78 9.03
N PHE A 20 -2.87 7.12 8.22
CA PHE A 20 -3.10 5.68 8.34
C PHE A 20 -1.82 4.88 8.10
N ALA A 21 -1.04 5.26 7.09
CA ALA A 21 0.25 4.63 6.81
C ALA A 21 1.18 4.76 8.01
N GLY A 22 1.20 5.92 8.67
CA GLY A 22 2.01 6.13 9.86
C GLY A 22 1.66 5.15 10.98
N GLU A 23 0.37 4.94 11.21
CA GLU A 23 -0.09 3.98 12.21
C GLU A 23 0.40 2.56 11.87
N LEU A 24 0.26 2.15 10.63
CA LEU A 24 0.66 0.81 10.19
C LEU A 24 2.18 0.61 10.23
N TRP A 25 2.94 1.62 9.85
CA TRP A 25 4.40 1.55 9.85
C TRP A 25 4.95 1.51 11.28
N HIS A 26 4.38 2.30 12.20
CA HIS A 26 4.77 2.23 13.60
C HIS A 26 4.46 0.86 14.20
N ASP A 27 3.28 0.31 13.92
CA ASP A 27 2.93 -1.04 14.37
C ASP A 27 3.92 -2.09 13.84
N ALA A 28 4.30 -1.96 12.57
CA ALA A 28 5.16 -2.96 11.94
C ALA A 28 6.64 -2.82 12.33
N TYR A 29 7.13 -1.60 12.55
CA TYR A 29 8.57 -1.34 12.58
C TYR A 29 9.11 -0.71 13.85
N ASP A 30 8.28 -0.18 14.76
CA ASP A 30 8.79 0.46 15.98
C ASP A 30 9.66 -0.47 16.80
N GLY A 31 9.24 -1.71 16.97
CA GLY A 31 10.00 -2.69 17.73
C GLY A 31 11.34 -3.04 17.11
N LEU A 32 11.47 -2.88 15.80
CA LEU A 32 12.68 -3.22 15.07
C LEU A 32 13.61 -2.01 14.88
N LEU A 33 13.05 -0.86 14.56
CA LEU A 33 13.81 0.32 14.15
C LEU A 33 13.73 1.48 15.12
N GLY A 34 12.77 1.48 16.05
CA GLY A 34 12.51 2.58 16.93
C GLY A 34 11.61 3.64 16.30
N GLY A 35 10.81 4.32 17.13
CA GLY A 35 9.82 5.28 16.65
C GLY A 35 10.40 6.45 15.90
N ALA A 36 11.57 6.95 16.32
CA ALA A 36 12.21 8.10 15.66
C ALA A 36 12.63 7.77 14.23
N GLN A 37 13.15 6.56 14.02
CA GLN A 37 13.54 6.12 12.67
C GLN A 37 12.31 5.95 11.78
N VAL A 38 11.23 5.39 12.31
CA VAL A 38 9.99 5.24 11.56
C VAL A 38 9.41 6.61 11.20
N ASP A 39 9.44 7.57 12.13
CA ASP A 39 8.99 8.94 11.82
C ASP A 39 9.80 9.55 10.68
N HIS A 40 11.11 9.33 10.68
CA HIS A 40 11.96 9.83 9.60
C HIS A 40 11.58 9.22 8.26
N MET A 41 11.36 7.89 8.23
CA MET A 41 10.93 7.19 7.03
C MET A 41 9.58 7.70 6.55
N MET A 42 8.65 7.94 7.46
CA MET A 42 7.35 8.49 7.10
C MET A 42 7.46 9.85 6.45
N ARG A 43 8.29 10.74 7.01
CA ARG A 43 8.46 12.09 6.46
C ARG A 43 8.99 12.06 5.02
N THR A 44 9.88 11.12 4.72
CA THR A 44 10.51 11.06 3.40
C THR A 44 9.71 10.27 2.37
N ILE A 45 8.97 9.25 2.80
CA ILE A 45 8.35 8.29 1.88
C ILE A 45 6.83 8.38 1.89
N GLN A 46 6.22 8.65 3.04
CA GLN A 46 4.77 8.56 3.20
C GLN A 46 4.16 9.82 3.81
N SER A 47 4.83 10.96 3.72
CA SER A 47 4.17 12.23 4.04
C SER A 47 3.13 12.53 2.97
N GLU A 48 2.19 13.39 3.29
CA GLU A 48 1.17 13.84 2.31
C GLU A 48 1.83 14.35 1.02
N GLU A 49 2.87 15.16 1.16
CA GLU A 49 3.59 15.71 0.01
C GLU A 49 4.31 14.63 -0.80
N ALA A 50 4.92 13.65 -0.10
CA ALA A 50 5.61 12.56 -0.77
C ALA A 50 4.63 11.69 -1.57
N ILE A 51 3.47 11.39 -0.98
CA ILE A 51 2.43 10.60 -1.66
C ILE A 51 1.94 11.35 -2.90
N ARG A 52 1.66 12.64 -2.76
CA ARG A 52 1.19 13.46 -3.89
C ARG A 52 2.22 13.51 -5.02
N ARG A 53 3.50 13.69 -4.68
CA ARG A 53 4.57 13.69 -5.67
C ARG A 53 4.68 12.34 -6.38
N GLN A 54 4.57 11.24 -5.63
CA GLN A 54 4.63 9.91 -6.21
C GLN A 54 3.50 9.70 -7.22
N ILE A 55 2.30 10.17 -6.91
CA ILE A 55 1.16 10.04 -7.81
C ILE A 55 1.33 10.94 -9.04
N GLU A 56 1.70 12.19 -8.84
CA GLU A 56 1.78 13.17 -9.92
C GLU A 56 3.01 13.03 -10.81
N LYS A 57 4.16 12.61 -10.25
CA LYS A 57 5.44 12.65 -10.93
C LYS A 57 6.07 11.27 -11.15
N GLU A 58 5.68 10.26 -10.39
CA GLU A 58 6.38 8.98 -10.40
C GLU A 58 5.48 7.81 -10.78
N ASN A 59 4.30 8.10 -11.28
CA ASN A 59 3.37 7.09 -11.79
C ASN A 59 2.87 6.07 -10.76
N TYR A 60 2.80 6.44 -9.49
CA TYR A 60 2.24 5.57 -8.46
C TYR A 60 0.73 5.70 -8.38
N ILE A 61 0.08 4.59 -8.02
CA ILE A 61 -1.36 4.52 -7.79
C ILE A 61 -1.55 3.95 -6.39
N TYR A 62 -2.30 4.66 -5.56
CA TYR A 62 -2.56 4.27 -4.17
C TYR A 62 -3.98 3.77 -4.01
N PHE A 63 -4.14 2.71 -3.21
CA PHE A 63 -5.44 2.11 -2.88
C PHE A 63 -5.55 1.93 -1.39
N PHE A 64 -6.74 2.22 -0.85
CA PHE A 64 -7.10 1.71 0.47
C PHE A 64 -7.60 0.28 0.31
N LEU A 65 -7.41 -0.51 1.34
CA LEU A 65 -7.93 -1.88 1.40
C LEU A 65 -9.02 -1.93 2.45
N PHE A 66 -10.21 -2.36 2.04
CA PHE A 66 -11.36 -2.45 2.94
C PHE A 66 -11.78 -3.90 3.12
N PHE A 67 -12.22 -4.24 4.32
CA PHE A 67 -12.78 -5.54 4.64
C PHE A 67 -13.97 -5.35 5.56
N GLU A 68 -15.13 -5.81 5.13
CA GLU A 68 -16.39 -5.68 5.89
C GLU A 68 -16.67 -4.23 6.32
N GLY A 69 -16.42 -3.30 5.40
CA GLY A 69 -16.67 -1.88 5.64
C GLY A 69 -15.61 -1.16 6.44
N ALA A 70 -14.58 -1.85 6.92
CA ALA A 70 -13.52 -1.25 7.70
C ALA A 70 -12.24 -1.09 6.87
N ARG A 71 -11.51 -0.02 7.13
CA ARG A 71 -10.22 0.22 6.48
C ARG A 71 -9.19 -0.74 7.07
N ALA A 72 -8.82 -1.76 6.30
CA ALA A 72 -7.94 -2.83 6.76
C ALA A 72 -6.47 -2.61 6.44
N GLY A 73 -6.17 -1.78 5.44
CA GLY A 73 -4.79 -1.55 5.01
C GLY A 73 -4.72 -0.64 3.81
N TYR A 74 -3.57 -0.62 3.16
CA TYR A 74 -3.39 0.11 1.91
C TYR A 74 -2.31 -0.54 1.06
N CYS A 75 -2.30 -0.22 -0.22
CA CYS A 75 -1.22 -0.62 -1.10
C CYS A 75 -0.88 0.48 -2.10
N ALA A 76 0.32 0.39 -2.66
CA ALA A 76 0.79 1.30 -3.68
C ALA A 76 1.35 0.50 -4.84
N LEU A 77 0.89 0.81 -6.04
CA LEU A 77 1.27 0.14 -7.27
C LEU A 77 1.94 1.13 -8.22
N LYS A 78 2.89 0.64 -9.01
CA LYS A 78 3.50 1.46 -10.06
C LYS A 78 3.53 0.66 -11.35
N PRO A 79 2.67 1.02 -12.34
CA PRO A 79 2.74 0.40 -13.65
C PRO A 79 4.05 0.75 -14.36
N GLU A 80 4.70 -0.26 -14.92
CA GLU A 80 5.89 -0.11 -15.74
C GLU A 80 5.58 -0.66 -17.13
N GLU A 81 6.56 -0.78 -18.02
CA GLU A 81 6.26 -1.15 -19.42
C GLU A 81 5.44 -2.44 -19.55
N GLU A 82 5.88 -3.51 -18.90
CA GLU A 82 5.20 -4.81 -19.01
C GLU A 82 4.86 -5.41 -17.65
N LYS A 83 5.21 -4.73 -16.57
CA LYS A 83 5.10 -5.25 -15.20
C LYS A 83 4.39 -4.25 -14.32
N LEU A 84 3.73 -4.77 -13.30
CA LEU A 84 3.17 -3.96 -12.23
C LEU A 84 4.03 -4.13 -10.98
N PHE A 85 4.63 -3.04 -10.52
CA PHE A 85 5.41 -3.06 -9.29
C PHE A 85 4.49 -2.87 -8.10
N LEU A 86 4.48 -3.85 -7.20
CA LEU A 86 3.80 -3.73 -5.91
C LEU A 86 4.81 -3.13 -4.92
N SER A 87 4.71 -1.82 -4.74
CA SER A 87 5.66 -1.08 -3.91
C SER A 87 5.40 -1.25 -2.43
N LYS A 88 4.12 -1.24 -2.03
CA LYS A 88 3.72 -1.30 -0.63
C LYS A 88 2.43 -2.08 -0.50
N LEU A 89 2.37 -2.94 0.53
CA LEU A 89 1.16 -3.64 0.92
C LEU A 89 1.21 -3.83 2.43
N TYR A 90 0.34 -3.14 3.13
CA TYR A 90 0.28 -3.18 4.59
C TYR A 90 -1.14 -3.45 5.06
N LEU A 91 -1.26 -4.34 6.03
CA LEU A 91 -2.52 -4.63 6.70
C LEU A 91 -2.41 -4.28 8.18
N SER A 92 -3.46 -3.71 8.72
CA SER A 92 -3.58 -3.47 10.15
C SER A 92 -3.51 -4.80 10.90
N GLU A 93 -2.88 -4.80 12.06
CA GLU A 93 -2.62 -6.01 12.85
C GLU A 93 -3.87 -6.84 13.09
N LYS A 94 -4.99 -6.19 13.42
CA LYS A 94 -6.24 -6.91 13.72
C LYS A 94 -6.85 -7.61 12.51
N PHE A 95 -6.36 -7.32 11.31
CA PHE A 95 -6.84 -7.97 10.08
C PHE A 95 -5.89 -9.04 9.57
N ARG A 96 -4.75 -9.26 10.23
CA ARG A 96 -3.80 -10.29 9.84
C ARG A 96 -4.30 -11.67 10.22
N GLY A 97 -3.78 -12.71 9.52
CA GLY A 97 -4.14 -14.08 9.82
C GLY A 97 -5.50 -14.53 9.30
N ARG A 98 -6.11 -13.75 8.41
CA ARG A 98 -7.43 -14.05 7.83
C ARG A 98 -7.37 -14.30 6.33
N GLY A 99 -6.18 -14.46 5.76
CA GLY A 99 -6.02 -14.64 4.32
C GLY A 99 -6.21 -13.38 3.50
N LEU A 100 -6.31 -12.22 4.14
CA LEU A 100 -6.56 -10.97 3.44
C LEU A 100 -5.38 -10.50 2.61
N GLY A 101 -4.15 -10.80 3.03
CA GLY A 101 -2.95 -10.50 2.25
C GLY A 101 -2.96 -11.21 0.92
N GLN A 102 -3.32 -12.49 0.90
CA GLN A 102 -3.43 -13.26 -0.33
C GLN A 102 -4.56 -12.76 -1.21
N ARG A 103 -5.68 -12.39 -0.61
CA ARG A 103 -6.79 -11.79 -1.36
C ARG A 103 -6.35 -10.49 -2.02
N ALA A 104 -5.63 -9.64 -1.29
CA ALA A 104 -5.11 -8.40 -1.85
C ALA A 104 -4.16 -8.67 -3.01
N LEU A 105 -3.27 -9.64 -2.88
CA LEU A 105 -2.36 -10.01 -3.96
C LEU A 105 -3.11 -10.51 -5.21
N ARG A 106 -4.20 -11.26 -5.04
CA ARG A 106 -5.03 -11.68 -6.17
C ARG A 106 -5.66 -10.48 -6.86
N GLU A 107 -6.13 -9.49 -6.09
CA GLU A 107 -6.71 -8.28 -6.67
C GLU A 107 -5.66 -7.44 -7.39
N VAL A 108 -4.42 -7.40 -6.87
CA VAL A 108 -3.30 -6.73 -7.55
C VAL A 108 -3.03 -7.43 -8.89
N ALA A 109 -3.02 -8.77 -8.91
CA ALA A 109 -2.82 -9.52 -10.14
C ALA A 109 -3.96 -9.25 -11.15
N ASP A 110 -5.20 -9.14 -10.68
CA ASP A 110 -6.33 -8.77 -11.54
C ASP A 110 -6.15 -7.37 -12.11
N CYS A 111 -5.65 -6.45 -11.31
CA CYS A 111 -5.36 -5.09 -11.75
C CYS A 111 -4.32 -5.10 -12.87
N ALA A 112 -3.25 -5.88 -12.73
CA ALA A 112 -2.23 -6.02 -13.76
C ALA A 112 -2.84 -6.53 -15.07
N ARG A 113 -3.70 -7.55 -15.01
CA ARG A 113 -4.37 -8.08 -16.21
C ARG A 113 -5.21 -7.01 -16.91
N ARG A 114 -5.96 -6.23 -16.14
CA ARG A 114 -6.80 -5.17 -16.70
C ARG A 114 -6.00 -4.06 -17.33
N LEU A 115 -4.80 -3.81 -16.83
CA LEU A 115 -3.89 -2.82 -17.39
C LEU A 115 -3.09 -3.38 -18.59
N GLY A 116 -3.26 -4.67 -18.91
CA GLY A 116 -2.52 -5.30 -19.98
C GLY A 116 -1.07 -5.63 -19.63
N LEU A 117 -0.76 -5.69 -18.35
CA LEU A 117 0.60 -5.98 -17.88
C LEU A 117 0.77 -7.47 -17.68
N LYS A 118 1.97 -7.97 -17.94
CA LYS A 118 2.26 -9.41 -18.00
C LYS A 118 2.56 -10.04 -16.65
N SER A 119 3.02 -9.25 -15.68
CA SER A 119 3.43 -9.79 -14.39
C SER A 119 3.35 -8.74 -13.30
N VAL A 120 3.39 -9.23 -12.06
CA VAL A 120 3.50 -8.39 -10.86
C VAL A 120 4.80 -8.78 -10.17
N TYR A 121 5.55 -7.80 -9.69
CA TYR A 121 6.73 -8.09 -8.88
C TYR A 121 6.79 -7.18 -7.67
N LEU A 122 7.52 -7.63 -6.66
CA LEU A 122 7.79 -6.86 -5.45
C LEU A 122 9.21 -7.15 -5.01
N THR A 123 9.75 -6.25 -4.19
CA THR A 123 11.07 -6.46 -3.62
C THR A 123 10.93 -6.76 -2.14
N VAL A 124 11.79 -7.61 -1.61
CA VAL A 124 11.78 -8.00 -0.20
C VAL A 124 13.14 -7.69 0.40
N ASN A 125 13.15 -6.97 1.51
CA ASN A 125 14.37 -6.72 2.25
C ASN A 125 14.74 -7.98 3.02
N LYS A 126 15.99 -8.43 2.90
CA LYS A 126 16.47 -9.64 3.57
C LYS A 126 16.39 -9.59 5.09
N HIS A 127 16.36 -8.39 5.65
CA HIS A 127 16.40 -8.18 7.08
C HIS A 127 15.01 -7.92 7.69
N ASN A 128 13.98 -8.05 6.90
CA ASN A 128 12.61 -7.92 7.39
C ASN A 128 12.10 -9.25 7.95
#